data_ade0baae8d014c99400cb37cf87d2f70
#
_entry.id   ade0baae8d014c99400cb37cf87d2f70
#
_cell.length_a   1.000
_cell.length_b   1.000
_cell.length_c   1.000
_cell.angle_alpha   90.00
_cell.angle_beta   90.00
_cell.angle_gamma   90.00
#
_symmetry.space_group_name_H-M   'P 1'
#
loop_
_entity.id
_entity.type
_entity.pdbx_description
1 polymer ?
#
loop_
_entity_poly.entity_id
_entity_poly.type
_entity_poly.pdbx_seq_one_letter_code
_entity_poly.pdbx_strand_id
1 'polypeptide(L)'
;MGESDMASGTMITIKNSLSDKDNFSAYHVRPAKSMARGGIVILQEIFGLNGYIREVCDSFADDGFEVIAPALFDRAEKNIELGYDSDAVARGLVLKEAVDAYAESDILACAAHLSDQLKIGVIGYCWGGSLAWRMASRHSRFDAAICYYGGQLPSLAQEVPTCPVLAHFGRKDASIPMEGVEKFIAARTEVESHIYEADHGFSCHHRKQYDATSAMLARSRSNAFLDRHLAGLS
;
A
#
# COMPACT_ATOMS: atom_id res chain seq x y z
N MET A 1 -6.22 21.83 27.39
CA MET A 1 -6.20 21.45 25.95
C MET A 1 -5.39 20.18 25.92
N GLY A 2 -6.06 19.02 25.81
CA GLY A 2 -5.39 17.72 25.75
C GLY A 2 -4.61 17.62 24.45
N GLU A 3 -3.38 17.13 24.52
CA GLU A 3 -2.67 16.60 23.37
C GLU A 3 -3.61 15.59 22.70
N SER A 4 -3.89 15.77 21.41
CA SER A 4 -4.62 14.77 20.66
C SER A 4 -3.71 13.56 20.58
N ASP A 5 -4.08 12.47 21.29
CA ASP A 5 -3.41 11.17 21.20
C ASP A 5 -3.59 10.63 19.77
N MET A 6 -2.80 11.16 18.82
CA MET A 6 -2.69 10.58 17.49
C MET A 6 -1.90 9.28 17.59
N ALA A 7 -2.29 8.28 16.82
CA ALA A 7 -1.56 7.04 16.75
C ALA A 7 -0.17 7.29 16.18
N SER A 8 0.85 6.69 16.78
CA SER A 8 2.23 6.74 16.31
C SER A 8 2.84 5.35 16.43
N GLY A 9 3.38 4.86 15.33
CA GLY A 9 3.91 3.53 15.25
C GLY A 9 5.37 3.42 15.70
N THR A 10 5.86 2.20 15.69
CA THR A 10 7.25 1.86 16.00
C THR A 10 7.84 0.91 14.97
N MET A 11 9.14 0.97 14.76
CA MET A 11 9.85 -0.01 13.96
C MET A 11 9.99 -1.32 14.75
N ILE A 12 9.60 -2.42 14.13
CA ILE A 12 9.70 -3.77 14.67
C ILE A 12 10.51 -4.66 13.71
N THR A 13 10.98 -5.79 14.18
CA THR A 13 11.61 -6.81 13.34
C THR A 13 10.62 -7.93 13.06
N ILE A 14 10.37 -8.20 11.78
CA ILE A 14 9.59 -9.34 11.33
C ILE A 14 10.55 -10.51 11.09
N LYS A 15 10.26 -11.64 11.76
CA LYS A 15 11.00 -12.87 11.54
C LYS A 15 10.39 -13.60 10.35
N ASN A 16 11.19 -13.86 9.32
CA ASN A 16 10.76 -14.75 8.26
C ASN A 16 11.04 -16.20 8.68
N SER A 17 10.05 -17.07 8.56
CA SER A 17 10.13 -18.48 8.96
C SER A 17 11.14 -19.32 8.19
N LEU A 18 11.71 -18.79 7.10
CA LEU A 18 12.62 -19.50 6.22
C LEU A 18 14.08 -19.42 6.64
N SER A 19 14.53 -18.37 7.32
CA SER A 19 15.86 -18.25 7.92
C SER A 19 15.99 -17.00 8.82
N ASP A 20 16.81 -17.06 9.89
CA ASP A 20 17.14 -15.89 10.74
C ASP A 20 17.88 -14.77 9.97
N LYS A 21 18.48 -15.09 8.81
CA LYS A 21 19.14 -14.13 7.93
C LYS A 21 18.15 -13.31 7.10
N ASP A 22 16.89 -13.73 7.07
CA ASP A 22 15.82 -13.13 6.25
C ASP A 22 14.91 -12.19 7.05
N ASN A 23 15.33 -11.80 8.27
CA ASN A 23 14.59 -10.81 9.07
C ASN A 23 14.68 -9.42 8.43
N PHE A 24 13.56 -8.74 8.40
CA PHE A 24 13.44 -7.38 7.88
C PHE A 24 12.66 -6.49 8.86
N SER A 25 12.78 -5.18 8.70
CA SER A 25 12.08 -4.21 9.53
C SER A 25 10.67 -3.95 8.98
N ALA A 26 9.74 -3.62 9.86
CA ALA A 26 8.42 -3.11 9.50
C ALA A 26 8.02 -1.99 10.46
N TYR A 27 7.25 -1.03 9.97
CA TYR A 27 6.59 -0.03 10.80
C TYR A 27 5.23 -0.56 11.23
N HIS A 28 4.96 -0.59 12.53
CA HIS A 28 3.73 -1.13 13.09
C HIS A 28 3.07 -0.11 14.00
N VAL A 29 1.77 0.09 13.81
CA VAL A 29 0.97 1.02 14.60
C VAL A 29 -0.41 0.44 14.89
N ARG A 30 -0.90 0.69 16.10
CA ARG A 30 -2.23 0.29 16.57
C ARG A 30 -3.09 1.50 16.86
N PRO A 31 -4.43 1.37 16.74
CA PRO A 31 -5.33 2.43 17.16
C PRO A 31 -5.11 2.79 18.64
N ALA A 32 -5.02 4.09 18.94
CA ALA A 32 -4.73 4.56 20.30
C ALA A 32 -5.90 4.31 21.30
N LYS A 33 -7.16 4.30 20.83
CA LYS A 33 -8.35 4.40 21.68
C LYS A 33 -9.36 3.26 21.58
N SER A 34 -9.15 2.28 20.70
CA SER A 34 -10.13 1.23 20.46
C SER A 34 -9.48 -0.09 20.07
N MET A 35 -10.26 -1.18 20.12
CA MET A 35 -9.87 -2.40 19.41
C MET A 35 -9.84 -2.13 17.91
N ALA A 36 -8.87 -2.71 17.22
CA ALA A 36 -8.76 -2.56 15.79
C ALA A 36 -9.99 -3.14 15.08
N ARG A 37 -10.57 -2.40 14.15
CA ARG A 37 -11.72 -2.81 13.34
C ARG A 37 -11.35 -3.60 12.09
N GLY A 38 -10.06 -3.76 11.83
CA GLY A 38 -9.45 -4.51 10.75
C GLY A 38 -7.95 -4.31 10.77
N GLY A 39 -7.21 -5.12 10.01
CA GLY A 39 -5.78 -4.99 9.80
C GLY A 39 -5.46 -4.48 8.40
N ILE A 40 -4.39 -3.71 8.25
CA ILE A 40 -3.96 -3.20 6.95
C ILE A 40 -2.45 -3.39 6.79
N VAL A 41 -2.04 -3.96 5.65
CA VAL A 41 -0.64 -3.94 5.21
C VAL A 41 -0.47 -2.79 4.21
N ILE A 42 0.38 -1.81 4.53
CA ILE A 42 0.69 -0.66 3.66
C ILE A 42 1.98 -0.95 2.88
N LEU A 43 1.92 -0.76 1.56
CA LEU A 43 3.05 -1.03 0.67
C LEU A 43 3.63 0.25 0.10
N GLN A 44 4.93 0.41 0.29
CA GLN A 44 5.73 1.57 -0.10
C GLN A 44 5.79 1.81 -1.61
N GLU A 45 6.08 3.05 -1.98
CA GLU A 45 6.57 3.41 -3.31
C GLU A 45 8.02 2.91 -3.52
N ILE A 46 8.67 3.30 -4.61
CA ILE A 46 10.10 3.01 -4.85
C ILE A 46 11.06 3.85 -3.98
N PHE A 47 10.57 4.52 -2.96
CA PHE A 47 11.35 5.42 -2.09
C PHE A 47 11.63 4.85 -0.70
N GLY A 48 11.26 3.60 -0.46
CA GLY A 48 11.44 2.95 0.83
C GLY A 48 10.30 3.23 1.81
N LEU A 49 10.44 2.70 3.02
CA LEU A 49 9.54 2.95 4.15
C LEU A 49 9.83 4.34 4.76
N ASN A 50 9.62 5.38 3.97
CA ASN A 50 9.98 6.77 4.30
C ASN A 50 8.91 7.47 5.17
N GLY A 51 9.16 8.74 5.52
CA GLY A 51 8.27 9.54 6.35
C GLY A 51 6.83 9.56 5.86
N TYR A 52 6.60 9.75 4.55
CA TYR A 52 5.24 9.74 3.97
C TYR A 52 4.50 8.41 4.22
N ILE A 53 5.14 7.28 4.00
CA ILE A 53 4.49 5.97 4.22
C ILE A 53 4.19 5.74 5.70
N ARG A 54 5.05 6.19 6.62
CA ARG A 54 4.76 6.13 8.06
C ARG A 54 3.57 7.01 8.44
N GLU A 55 3.49 8.24 7.91
CA GLU A 55 2.33 9.13 8.11
C GLU A 55 1.02 8.52 7.57
N VAL A 56 1.09 7.83 6.43
CA VAL A 56 -0.05 7.08 5.91
C VAL A 56 -0.48 5.98 6.89
N CYS A 57 0.47 5.22 7.45
CA CYS A 57 0.18 4.19 8.46
C CYS A 57 -0.49 4.78 9.70
N ASP A 58 0.06 5.86 10.25
CA ASP A 58 -0.48 6.54 11.42
C ASP A 58 -1.91 7.06 11.15
N SER A 59 -2.13 7.64 9.98
CA SER A 59 -3.45 8.12 9.57
C SER A 59 -4.51 7.00 9.46
N PHE A 60 -4.16 5.80 8.99
CA PHE A 60 -5.09 4.67 9.00
C PHE A 60 -5.29 4.09 10.41
N ALA A 61 -4.29 4.20 11.28
CA ALA A 61 -4.44 3.81 12.67
C ALA A 61 -5.37 4.78 13.44
N ASP A 62 -5.33 6.08 13.13
CA ASP A 62 -6.30 7.07 13.63
C ASP A 62 -7.73 6.78 13.15
N ASP A 63 -7.89 6.20 11.94
CA ASP A 63 -9.17 5.68 11.44
C ASP A 63 -9.60 4.33 12.08
N GLY A 64 -8.82 3.78 13.02
CA GLY A 64 -9.16 2.61 13.82
C GLY A 64 -8.65 1.27 13.27
N PHE A 65 -7.68 1.24 12.35
CA PHE A 65 -7.07 0.01 11.85
C PHE A 65 -5.76 -0.32 12.59
N GLU A 66 -5.44 -1.61 12.74
CA GLU A 66 -4.09 -2.03 13.05
C GLU A 66 -3.28 -2.07 11.73
N VAL A 67 -2.15 -1.36 11.67
CA VAL A 67 -1.43 -1.14 10.42
C VAL A 67 0.01 -1.61 10.53
N ILE A 68 0.49 -2.28 9.48
CA ILE A 68 1.88 -2.67 9.35
C ILE A 68 2.40 -2.37 7.94
N ALA A 69 3.63 -1.88 7.85
CA ALA A 69 4.27 -1.61 6.57
C ALA A 69 5.67 -2.24 6.52
N PRO A 70 5.94 -3.20 5.63
CA PRO A 70 7.28 -3.80 5.49
C PRO A 70 8.28 -2.81 4.90
N ALA A 71 9.51 -2.79 5.41
CA ALA A 71 10.65 -2.15 4.77
C ALA A 71 11.18 -3.08 3.66
N LEU A 72 10.53 -3.07 2.50
CA LEU A 72 10.79 -4.03 1.42
C LEU A 72 12.24 -3.98 0.89
N PHE A 73 12.93 -2.85 1.06
CA PHE A 73 14.33 -2.70 0.63
C PHE A 73 15.34 -3.33 1.59
N ASP A 74 14.93 -3.73 2.79
CA ASP A 74 15.83 -4.33 3.80
C ASP A 74 16.52 -5.62 3.31
N ARG A 75 15.98 -6.28 2.28
CA ARG A 75 16.59 -7.43 1.62
C ARG A 75 17.85 -7.08 0.84
N ALA A 76 17.94 -5.87 0.33
CA ALA A 76 19.09 -5.37 -0.41
C ALA A 76 19.92 -4.44 0.46
N GLU A 77 19.29 -3.48 1.12
CA GLU A 77 19.96 -2.49 1.95
C GLU A 77 18.99 -1.99 3.04
N LYS A 78 19.45 -2.01 4.30
CA LYS A 78 18.61 -1.66 5.45
C LYS A 78 18.46 -0.16 5.63
N ASN A 79 17.31 0.23 6.19
CA ASN A 79 17.00 1.61 6.59
C ASN A 79 17.03 2.60 5.41
N ILE A 80 16.65 2.15 4.22
CA ILE A 80 16.60 3.01 3.05
C ILE A 80 15.35 3.89 3.09
N GLU A 81 15.59 5.21 3.09
CA GLU A 81 14.58 6.25 2.90
C GLU A 81 15.09 7.22 1.84
N LEU A 82 14.46 7.21 0.66
CA LEU A 82 14.86 8.05 -0.47
C LEU A 82 13.96 9.29 -0.55
N GLY A 83 14.55 10.37 -1.08
CA GLY A 83 13.80 11.55 -1.52
C GLY A 83 13.02 11.31 -2.82
N TYR A 84 12.63 12.41 -3.50
CA TYR A 84 11.79 12.34 -4.70
C TYR A 84 12.43 12.97 -5.95
N ASP A 85 13.73 13.19 -5.94
CA ASP A 85 14.50 13.68 -7.08
C ASP A 85 14.83 12.55 -8.09
N SER A 86 15.46 12.89 -9.19
CA SER A 86 15.82 11.94 -10.25
C SER A 86 16.77 10.84 -9.80
N ASP A 87 17.72 11.17 -8.91
CA ASP A 87 18.70 10.22 -8.41
C ASP A 87 18.05 9.23 -7.46
N ALA A 88 17.13 9.70 -6.61
CA ALA A 88 16.30 8.86 -5.74
C ALA A 88 15.42 7.91 -6.56
N VAL A 89 14.82 8.38 -7.67
CA VAL A 89 14.05 7.53 -8.58
C VAL A 89 14.94 6.44 -9.19
N ALA A 90 16.10 6.80 -9.74
CA ALA A 90 17.04 5.83 -10.30
C ALA A 90 17.49 4.79 -9.27
N ARG A 91 17.84 5.23 -8.06
CA ARG A 91 18.23 4.35 -6.95
C ARG A 91 17.08 3.42 -6.54
N GLY A 92 15.87 3.96 -6.40
CA GLY A 92 14.68 3.20 -6.02
C GLY A 92 14.33 2.11 -7.03
N LEU A 93 14.50 2.37 -8.32
CA LEU A 93 14.28 1.36 -9.37
C LEU A 93 15.28 0.19 -9.27
N VAL A 94 16.56 0.48 -9.00
CA VAL A 94 17.59 -0.55 -8.79
C VAL A 94 17.26 -1.41 -7.57
N LEU A 95 16.90 -0.76 -6.45
CA LEU A 95 16.52 -1.49 -5.23
C LEU A 95 15.27 -2.34 -5.42
N LYS A 96 14.24 -1.78 -6.07
CA LYS A 96 13.02 -2.51 -6.42
C LYS A 96 13.34 -3.79 -7.19
N GLU A 97 14.17 -3.71 -8.25
CA GLU A 97 14.53 -4.87 -9.06
C GLU A 97 15.26 -5.94 -8.21
N ALA A 98 16.15 -5.52 -7.32
CA ALA A 98 16.90 -6.42 -6.46
C ALA A 98 16.03 -7.20 -5.46
N VAL A 99 14.88 -6.64 -5.05
CA VAL A 99 14.04 -7.22 -3.98
C VAL A 99 12.67 -7.72 -4.45
N ASP A 100 12.26 -7.48 -5.69
CA ASP A 100 10.90 -7.78 -6.17
C ASP A 100 10.52 -9.26 -6.00
N ALA A 101 11.50 -10.17 -6.12
CA ALA A 101 11.30 -11.60 -5.91
C ALA A 101 10.96 -11.99 -4.46
N TYR A 102 11.29 -11.15 -3.48
CA TYR A 102 11.02 -11.39 -2.06
C TYR A 102 9.79 -10.63 -1.55
N ALA A 103 9.33 -9.64 -2.30
CA ALA A 103 8.30 -8.70 -1.84
C ALA A 103 7.01 -9.40 -1.39
N GLU A 104 6.50 -10.37 -2.17
CA GLU A 104 5.26 -11.08 -1.82
C GLU A 104 5.39 -11.87 -0.52
N SER A 105 6.53 -12.54 -0.29
CA SER A 105 6.76 -13.29 0.95
C SER A 105 6.86 -12.38 2.17
N ASP A 106 7.47 -11.21 2.04
CA ASP A 106 7.61 -10.24 3.13
C ASP A 106 6.27 -9.58 3.47
N ILE A 107 5.44 -9.31 2.45
CA ILE A 107 4.07 -8.82 2.63
C ILE A 107 3.21 -9.84 3.38
N LEU A 108 3.30 -11.13 3.01
CA LEU A 108 2.60 -12.21 3.72
C LEU A 108 3.06 -12.37 5.16
N ALA A 109 4.36 -12.23 5.42
CA ALA A 109 4.89 -12.27 6.78
C ALA A 109 4.35 -11.10 7.65
N CYS A 110 4.22 -9.90 7.08
CA CYS A 110 3.57 -8.79 7.74
C CYS A 110 2.08 -9.05 7.99
N ALA A 111 1.35 -9.59 7.00
CA ALA A 111 -0.05 -9.94 7.18
C ALA A 111 -0.26 -11.04 8.26
N ALA A 112 0.69 -11.97 8.40
CA ALA A 112 0.66 -12.98 9.46
C ALA A 112 1.03 -12.43 10.84
N HIS A 113 1.66 -11.25 10.93
CA HIS A 113 1.97 -10.58 12.20
C HIS A 113 0.74 -9.91 12.82
N LEU A 114 -0.22 -9.48 12.00
CA LEU A 114 -1.49 -8.92 12.46
C LEU A 114 -2.36 -9.98 13.11
N SER A 115 -3.29 -9.56 13.96
CA SER A 115 -4.18 -10.50 14.68
C SER A 115 -5.00 -11.39 13.73
N ASP A 116 -5.02 -12.68 13.97
CA ASP A 116 -5.80 -13.66 13.20
C ASP A 116 -7.32 -13.43 13.27
N GLN A 117 -7.79 -12.64 14.23
CA GLN A 117 -9.20 -12.29 14.38
C GLN A 117 -9.63 -11.14 13.48
N LEU A 118 -8.68 -10.45 12.84
CA LEU A 118 -8.96 -9.32 11.97
C LEU A 118 -9.07 -9.77 10.50
N LYS A 119 -10.01 -9.17 9.78
CA LYS A 119 -9.95 -9.11 8.33
C LYS A 119 -8.78 -8.23 7.92
N ILE A 120 -8.04 -8.63 6.88
CA ILE A 120 -6.80 -7.97 6.46
C ILE A 120 -6.94 -7.38 5.08
N GLY A 121 -6.71 -6.07 4.98
CA GLY A 121 -6.54 -5.38 3.70
C GLY A 121 -5.09 -5.17 3.32
N VAL A 122 -4.84 -4.97 2.03
CA VAL A 122 -3.55 -4.51 1.52
C VAL A 122 -3.74 -3.23 0.71
N ILE A 123 -2.95 -2.20 1.00
CA ILE A 123 -3.00 -0.92 0.30
C ILE A 123 -1.60 -0.61 -0.20
N GLY A 124 -1.46 -0.28 -1.46
CA GLY A 124 -0.15 0.04 -2.02
C GLY A 124 -0.13 1.28 -2.90
N TYR A 125 1.02 1.92 -2.94
CA TYR A 125 1.27 3.16 -3.66
C TYR A 125 2.35 2.94 -4.72
N CYS A 126 2.15 3.35 -5.97
CA CYS A 126 3.11 3.21 -7.07
C CYS A 126 3.50 1.72 -7.28
N TRP A 127 4.75 1.35 -7.05
CA TRP A 127 5.18 -0.05 -7.03
C TRP A 127 4.37 -0.87 -6.02
N GLY A 128 4.15 -0.33 -4.83
CA GLY A 128 3.26 -0.95 -3.84
C GLY A 128 1.83 -1.17 -4.36
N GLY A 129 1.30 -0.27 -5.19
CA GLY A 129 0.01 -0.46 -5.85
C GLY A 129 -0.01 -1.66 -6.80
N SER A 130 1.10 -1.88 -7.51
CA SER A 130 1.29 -3.08 -8.34
C SER A 130 1.41 -4.35 -7.47
N LEU A 131 2.13 -4.26 -6.35
CA LEU A 131 2.23 -5.36 -5.38
C LEU A 131 0.87 -5.68 -4.76
N ALA A 132 0.07 -4.68 -4.39
CA ALA A 132 -1.28 -4.90 -3.85
C ALA A 132 -2.17 -5.67 -4.85
N TRP A 133 -2.09 -5.36 -6.15
CA TRP A 133 -2.74 -6.15 -7.20
C TRP A 133 -2.26 -7.60 -7.24
N ARG A 134 -0.93 -7.82 -7.21
CA ARG A 134 -0.34 -9.17 -7.18
C ARG A 134 -0.81 -9.95 -5.94
N MET A 135 -0.83 -9.30 -4.77
CA MET A 135 -1.32 -9.93 -3.54
C MET A 135 -2.79 -10.32 -3.64
N ALA A 136 -3.64 -9.43 -4.18
CA ALA A 136 -5.06 -9.72 -4.39
C ALA A 136 -5.32 -10.87 -5.38
N SER A 137 -4.46 -11.01 -6.40
CA SER A 137 -4.67 -11.97 -7.48
C SER A 137 -4.03 -13.34 -7.22
N ARG A 138 -2.96 -13.38 -6.43
CA ARG A 138 -2.15 -14.60 -6.24
C ARG A 138 -2.29 -15.24 -4.88
N HIS A 139 -2.86 -14.52 -3.91
CA HIS A 139 -2.92 -14.95 -2.51
C HIS A 139 -4.31 -14.73 -1.92
N SER A 140 -4.87 -15.76 -1.29
CA SER A 140 -6.18 -15.71 -0.63
C SER A 140 -6.14 -15.15 0.82
N ARG A 141 -5.01 -14.51 1.21
CA ARG A 141 -4.83 -14.00 2.59
C ARG A 141 -5.58 -12.70 2.84
N PHE A 142 -5.86 -11.94 1.80
CA PHE A 142 -6.41 -10.59 1.91
C PHE A 142 -7.92 -10.57 1.65
N ASP A 143 -8.65 -9.83 2.49
CA ASP A 143 -10.10 -9.62 2.37
C ASP A 143 -10.44 -8.42 1.47
N ALA A 144 -9.48 -7.54 1.20
CA ALA A 144 -9.62 -6.38 0.32
C ALA A 144 -8.25 -5.87 -0.14
N ALA A 145 -8.20 -5.24 -1.32
CA ALA A 145 -6.98 -4.59 -1.81
C ALA A 145 -7.26 -3.20 -2.40
N ILE A 146 -6.34 -2.25 -2.18
CA ILE A 146 -6.41 -0.90 -2.75
C ILE A 146 -5.11 -0.58 -3.46
N CYS A 147 -5.21 -0.23 -4.74
CA CYS A 147 -4.08 0.04 -5.62
C CYS A 147 -4.06 1.51 -6.01
N TYR A 148 -3.15 2.30 -5.46
CA TYR A 148 -2.90 3.67 -5.88
C TYR A 148 -1.85 3.71 -6.98
N TYR A 149 -2.23 4.21 -8.16
CA TYR A 149 -1.36 4.41 -9.34
C TYR A 149 -0.35 3.27 -9.56
N GLY A 150 -0.85 2.02 -9.51
CA GLY A 150 -0.03 0.82 -9.72
C GLY A 150 0.29 0.59 -11.19
N GLY A 151 1.56 0.80 -11.57
CA GLY A 151 1.96 0.81 -12.97
C GLY A 151 1.87 -0.53 -13.69
N GLN A 152 1.83 -1.65 -12.96
CA GLN A 152 1.75 -2.97 -13.57
C GLN A 152 0.30 -3.47 -13.77
N LEU A 153 -0.73 -2.81 -13.21
CA LEU A 153 -2.11 -3.28 -13.35
C LEU A 153 -2.52 -3.52 -14.81
N PRO A 154 -2.24 -2.60 -15.76
CA PRO A 154 -2.59 -2.85 -17.16
C PRO A 154 -1.93 -4.10 -17.76
N SER A 155 -0.67 -4.36 -17.44
CA SER A 155 0.07 -5.52 -17.96
C SER A 155 -0.33 -6.85 -17.28
N LEU A 156 -0.87 -6.77 -16.07
CA LEU A 156 -1.34 -7.90 -15.27
C LEU A 156 -2.87 -8.09 -15.32
N ALA A 157 -3.54 -7.46 -16.27
CA ALA A 157 -4.99 -7.52 -16.41
C ALA A 157 -5.58 -8.92 -16.64
N GLN A 158 -4.76 -9.92 -16.97
CA GLN A 158 -5.19 -11.32 -17.09
C GLN A 158 -5.29 -12.04 -15.72
N GLU A 159 -4.63 -11.52 -14.69
CA GLU A 159 -4.73 -12.07 -13.34
C GLU A 159 -6.09 -11.68 -12.74
N VAL A 160 -6.75 -12.64 -12.08
CA VAL A 160 -8.09 -12.46 -11.50
C VAL A 160 -7.95 -12.30 -9.99
N PRO A 161 -8.43 -11.19 -9.40
CA PRO A 161 -8.33 -11.01 -7.96
C PRO A 161 -9.23 -12.00 -7.19
N THR A 162 -8.76 -12.48 -6.06
CA THR A 162 -9.46 -13.39 -5.14
C THR A 162 -10.25 -12.66 -4.05
N CYS A 163 -10.08 -11.33 -3.95
CA CYS A 163 -10.81 -10.44 -3.05
C CYS A 163 -11.25 -9.17 -3.79
N PRO A 164 -12.19 -8.37 -3.22
CA PRO A 164 -12.55 -7.06 -3.76
C PRO A 164 -11.34 -6.15 -3.91
N VAL A 165 -11.29 -5.42 -5.04
CA VAL A 165 -10.20 -4.49 -5.36
C VAL A 165 -10.74 -3.11 -5.70
N LEU A 166 -10.09 -2.06 -5.17
CA LEU A 166 -10.28 -0.67 -5.53
C LEU A 166 -9.00 -0.15 -6.19
N ALA A 167 -9.10 0.47 -7.36
CA ALA A 167 -7.97 1.03 -8.09
C ALA A 167 -8.13 2.54 -8.35
N HIS A 168 -7.08 3.31 -8.07
CA HIS A 168 -7.01 4.75 -8.29
C HIS A 168 -5.95 5.08 -9.34
N PHE A 169 -6.33 5.77 -10.41
CA PHE A 169 -5.45 6.16 -11.52
C PHE A 169 -5.46 7.66 -11.73
N GLY A 170 -4.32 8.22 -12.13
CA GLY A 170 -4.20 9.60 -12.59
C GLY A 170 -4.34 9.69 -14.11
N ARG A 171 -5.17 10.60 -14.64
CA ARG A 171 -5.30 10.82 -16.09
C ARG A 171 -4.04 11.44 -16.71
N LYS A 172 -3.28 12.20 -15.93
CA LYS A 172 -2.05 12.87 -16.34
C LYS A 172 -0.80 12.06 -16.05
N ASP A 173 -0.95 10.83 -15.54
CA ASP A 173 0.15 9.93 -15.22
C ASP A 173 0.83 9.42 -16.49
N ALA A 174 1.97 10.01 -16.82
CA ALA A 174 2.75 9.61 -17.99
C ALA A 174 3.37 8.21 -17.86
N SER A 175 3.48 7.68 -16.62
CA SER A 175 4.02 6.34 -16.36
C SER A 175 2.97 5.24 -16.57
N ILE A 176 1.69 5.60 -16.59
CA ILE A 176 0.57 4.66 -16.78
C ILE A 176 -0.38 5.24 -17.85
N PRO A 177 -0.08 5.02 -19.15
CA PRO A 177 -0.87 5.56 -20.24
C PRO A 177 -2.34 5.17 -20.15
N MET A 178 -3.23 6.14 -20.39
CA MET A 178 -4.69 5.97 -20.26
C MET A 178 -5.24 4.82 -21.11
N GLU A 179 -4.67 4.58 -22.30
CA GLU A 179 -5.05 3.42 -23.12
C GLU A 179 -4.91 2.09 -22.37
N GLY A 180 -3.84 1.93 -21.58
CA GLY A 180 -3.62 0.75 -20.73
C GLY A 180 -4.63 0.69 -19.58
N VAL A 181 -4.92 1.82 -18.94
CA VAL A 181 -5.92 1.92 -17.86
C VAL A 181 -7.31 1.56 -18.36
N GLU A 182 -7.71 2.08 -19.51
CA GLU A 182 -9.03 1.79 -20.11
C GLU A 182 -9.18 0.31 -20.50
N LYS A 183 -8.11 -0.30 -21.06
CA LYS A 183 -8.07 -1.75 -21.31
C LYS A 183 -8.18 -2.58 -20.04
N PHE A 184 -7.48 -2.17 -18.97
CA PHE A 184 -7.57 -2.81 -17.66
C PHE A 184 -9.00 -2.76 -17.11
N ILE A 185 -9.60 -1.58 -17.10
CA ILE A 185 -10.98 -1.38 -16.60
C ILE A 185 -11.99 -2.22 -17.42
N ALA A 186 -11.82 -2.27 -18.74
CA ALA A 186 -12.67 -3.08 -19.60
C ALA A 186 -12.50 -4.60 -19.36
N ALA A 187 -11.28 -5.04 -19.04
CA ALA A 187 -10.97 -6.45 -18.76
C ALA A 187 -11.34 -6.88 -17.33
N ARG A 188 -11.37 -5.95 -16.39
CA ARG A 188 -11.57 -6.18 -14.94
C ARG A 188 -12.75 -5.38 -14.41
N THR A 189 -13.94 -5.68 -14.92
CA THR A 189 -15.19 -4.98 -14.57
C THR A 189 -15.62 -5.17 -13.13
N GLU A 190 -15.08 -6.18 -12.43
CA GLU A 190 -15.26 -6.42 -11.01
C GLU A 190 -14.42 -5.51 -10.10
N VAL A 191 -13.42 -4.82 -10.67
CA VAL A 191 -12.58 -3.87 -9.94
C VAL A 191 -13.23 -2.50 -9.89
N GLU A 192 -13.46 -1.97 -8.68
CA GLU A 192 -13.90 -0.59 -8.50
C GLU A 192 -12.76 0.36 -8.91
N SER A 193 -12.90 1.05 -10.05
CA SER A 193 -11.82 1.86 -10.60
C SER A 193 -12.20 3.33 -10.69
N HIS A 194 -11.29 4.22 -10.28
CA HIS A 194 -11.48 5.68 -10.35
C HIS A 194 -10.31 6.36 -11.04
N ILE A 195 -10.63 7.31 -11.93
CA ILE A 195 -9.65 8.14 -12.63
C ILE A 195 -9.77 9.58 -12.14
N TYR A 196 -8.63 10.20 -11.84
CA TYR A 196 -8.51 11.56 -11.31
C TYR A 196 -7.78 12.45 -12.30
N GLU A 197 -8.08 13.74 -12.32
CA GLU A 197 -7.36 14.74 -13.15
C GLU A 197 -5.98 15.09 -12.53
N ALA A 198 -5.18 14.09 -12.20
CA ALA A 198 -3.95 14.15 -11.45
C ALA A 198 -2.82 13.34 -12.11
N ASP A 199 -1.59 13.58 -11.66
CA ASP A 199 -0.37 12.92 -12.12
C ASP A 199 -0.03 11.70 -11.24
N HIS A 200 1.05 10.97 -11.57
CA HIS A 200 1.59 9.88 -10.78
C HIS A 200 2.00 10.34 -9.37
N GLY A 201 1.58 9.62 -8.33
CA GLY A 201 1.90 9.99 -6.94
C GLY A 201 1.06 11.13 -6.37
N PHE A 202 -0.10 11.42 -6.95
CA PHE A 202 -0.97 12.54 -6.55
C PHE A 202 -1.42 12.53 -5.09
N SER A 203 -1.38 11.39 -4.42
CA SER A 203 -1.74 11.31 -2.99
C SER A 203 -0.59 11.67 -2.04
N CYS A 204 0.65 11.74 -2.52
CA CYS A 204 1.82 11.99 -1.69
C CYS A 204 2.08 13.51 -1.54
N HIS A 205 1.76 14.08 -0.38
CA HIS A 205 1.97 15.52 -0.13
C HIS A 205 3.43 15.93 0.05
N HIS A 206 4.37 14.98 0.08
CA HIS A 206 5.81 15.24 0.00
C HIS A 206 6.32 15.43 -1.44
N ARG A 207 5.47 15.20 -2.47
CA ARG A 207 5.84 15.28 -3.88
C ARG A 207 5.25 16.50 -4.58
N LYS A 208 5.92 16.96 -5.63
CA LYS A 208 5.42 18.07 -6.48
C LYS A 208 4.12 17.74 -7.21
N GLN A 209 3.87 16.46 -7.45
CA GLN A 209 2.67 15.94 -8.13
C GLN A 209 1.45 15.86 -7.20
N TYR A 210 1.57 16.25 -5.95
CA TYR A 210 0.44 16.22 -5.02
C TYR A 210 -0.74 17.05 -5.53
N ASP A 211 -1.91 16.42 -5.57
CA ASP A 211 -3.18 17.07 -5.87
C ASP A 211 -4.14 16.83 -4.70
N ALA A 212 -4.35 17.88 -3.89
CA ALA A 212 -5.11 17.78 -2.66
C ALA A 212 -6.55 17.31 -2.88
N THR A 213 -7.20 17.77 -3.95
CA THR A 213 -8.59 17.39 -4.27
C THR A 213 -8.69 15.91 -4.61
N SER A 214 -7.82 15.43 -5.51
CA SER A 214 -7.77 14.03 -5.90
C SER A 214 -7.35 13.12 -4.74
N ALA A 215 -6.37 13.55 -3.93
CA ALA A 215 -5.91 12.82 -2.76
C ALA A 215 -7.02 12.64 -1.71
N MET A 216 -7.73 13.71 -1.35
CA MET A 216 -8.84 13.65 -0.40
C MET A 216 -9.99 12.77 -0.92
N LEU A 217 -10.34 12.88 -2.19
CA LEU A 217 -11.40 12.08 -2.79
C LEU A 217 -11.03 10.60 -2.85
N ALA A 218 -9.78 10.28 -3.24
CA ALA A 218 -9.27 8.91 -3.25
C ALA A 218 -9.24 8.31 -1.83
N ARG A 219 -8.80 9.08 -0.82
CA ARG A 219 -8.81 8.65 0.58
C ARG A 219 -10.22 8.38 1.09
N SER A 220 -11.18 9.27 0.81
CA SER A 220 -12.57 9.07 1.19
C SER A 220 -13.17 7.80 0.58
N ARG A 221 -12.90 7.52 -0.71
CA ARG A 221 -13.33 6.29 -1.38
C ARG A 221 -12.66 5.05 -0.79
N SER A 222 -11.36 5.15 -0.48
CA SER A 222 -10.63 4.07 0.18
C SER A 222 -11.20 3.73 1.55
N ASN A 223 -11.52 4.73 2.38
CA ASN A 223 -12.14 4.52 3.68
C ASN A 223 -13.52 3.86 3.53
N ALA A 224 -14.37 4.36 2.64
CA ALA A 224 -15.68 3.75 2.38
C ALA A 224 -15.56 2.30 1.86
N PHE A 225 -14.53 2.00 1.06
CA PHE A 225 -14.26 0.65 0.58
C PHE A 225 -13.80 -0.27 1.72
N LEU A 226 -12.89 0.19 2.57
CA LEU A 226 -12.44 -0.57 3.75
C LEU A 226 -13.58 -0.83 4.74
N ASP A 227 -14.47 0.15 4.94
CA ASP A 227 -15.65 0.00 5.80
C ASP A 227 -16.57 -1.14 5.30
N ARG A 228 -16.75 -1.25 4.00
CA ARG A 228 -17.57 -2.32 3.42
C ARG A 228 -16.96 -3.72 3.55
N HIS A 229 -15.63 -3.82 3.53
CA HIS A 229 -14.96 -5.12 3.37
C HIS A 229 -14.21 -5.59 4.61
N LEU A 230 -13.65 -4.67 5.43
CA LEU A 230 -12.85 -5.02 6.60
C LEU A 230 -13.57 -4.79 7.93
N ALA A 231 -14.45 -3.77 8.03
CA ALA A 231 -15.19 -3.59 9.28
C ALA A 231 -16.09 -4.80 9.50
N GLY A 232 -15.89 -5.52 10.60
CA GLY A 232 -16.79 -6.59 11.01
C GLY A 232 -18.21 -6.03 11.17
N LEU A 233 -19.22 -6.82 10.83
CA LEU A 233 -20.60 -6.51 11.21
C LEU A 233 -20.61 -6.42 12.73
N SER A 234 -20.71 -5.21 13.27
CA SER A 234 -20.93 -4.93 14.69
C SER A 234 -22.33 -5.34 15.09
#